data_ceea61c17b6c68f560ce5fa68dbdb228
#
_entry.id   ceea61c17b6c68f560ce5fa68dbdb228
#
_cell.length_a   1.000
_cell.length_b   1.000
_cell.length_c   1.000
_cell.angle_alpha   90.00
_cell.angle_beta   90.00
_cell.angle_gamma   90.00
#
_symmetry.space_group_name_H-M   'P 1'
#
loop_
_entity.id
_entity.type
_entity.pdbx_description
1 polymer ?
#
loop_
_entity_poly.entity_id
_entity_poly.type
_entity_poly.pdbx_seq_one_letter_code
_entity_poly.pdbx_strand_id
1 'polypeptide(L)'
;MTNIKKQISETLKWKKHPSYCAAKLNITEKQYIKIKKQILYERKKHKKKEKHLQDISLDVNVTEAIDLENGTGKLSGTFNHEPKSAEEIIFLLKIDTTKWKLSQYWNKQMGDHWRVSALISQIKNPEQKFFENLLENWTPKKYKISNTPYKNKFTNDPYCAIMSLQDIHFGKEGNDTIDKDFEDTVKNLVQRANAIHYIETMYFVVGGDLINMDTFQGTTTSGTPLDNCMSATEAYVQAFDAMHWAVTYIKAHCDNLVVVYVPGNHDRLSSFHLAHALSRSIDCDKITWDVKYEERKVHVWYNNFNAFEHGDKRSKNNPLIFATEYPKEWGATTNRTLFKGHIHTDRKVEYMTSNETAGFIEKTLPSLGKADYYHYSNKYVGNRRSGKLEIQHPTMGNICELTYQAI
;
A
#
# COMPACT_ATOMS: atom_id res chain seq x y z
N MET A 1 -1.51 21.07 20.78
CA MET A 1 -2.68 21.99 20.81
C MET A 1 -3.53 21.99 19.53
N THR A 2 -2.99 21.68 18.37
CA THR A 2 -3.69 21.69 17.06
C THR A 2 -4.80 20.63 16.95
N ASN A 3 -4.59 19.45 17.48
CA ASN A 3 -5.55 18.33 17.38
C ASN A 3 -6.84 18.57 18.19
N ILE A 4 -6.73 19.08 19.41
CA ILE A 4 -7.90 19.37 20.28
C ILE A 4 -8.79 20.49 19.68
N LYS A 5 -8.22 21.53 19.06
CA LYS A 5 -9.00 22.58 18.39
C LYS A 5 -9.83 21.98 17.22
N LYS A 6 -9.27 21.07 16.44
CA LYS A 6 -9.97 20.38 15.34
C LYS A 6 -11.14 19.57 15.87
N GLN A 7 -10.91 18.75 16.88
CA GLN A 7 -11.94 17.94 17.53
C GLN A 7 -13.08 18.79 18.13
N ILE A 8 -12.78 19.88 18.82
CA ILE A 8 -13.79 20.81 19.35
C ILE A 8 -14.57 21.48 18.20
N SER A 9 -13.93 21.82 17.09
CA SER A 9 -14.59 22.36 15.90
C SER A 9 -15.65 21.41 15.33
N GLU A 10 -15.43 20.12 15.37
CA GLU A 10 -16.38 19.08 14.95
C GLU A 10 -17.56 18.94 15.92
N THR A 11 -17.30 19.03 17.23
CA THR A 11 -18.36 18.96 18.24
C THR A 11 -19.34 20.13 18.19
N LEU A 12 -18.99 21.24 17.53
CA LEU A 12 -19.92 22.37 17.33
C LEU A 12 -21.16 21.98 16.52
N LYS A 13 -21.12 20.92 15.74
CA LYS A 13 -22.25 20.36 14.97
C LYS A 13 -23.22 19.55 15.85
N TRP A 14 -22.82 19.10 17.03
CA TRP A 14 -23.56 18.13 17.82
C TRP A 14 -24.74 18.67 18.60
N LYS A 15 -24.95 20.00 18.71
CA LYS A 15 -26.02 20.65 19.49
C LYS A 15 -26.20 20.07 20.92
N LYS A 16 -25.12 19.56 21.52
CA LYS A 16 -25.11 18.98 22.88
C LYS A 16 -24.53 19.94 23.90
N HIS A 17 -24.87 19.71 25.18
CA HIS A 17 -24.35 20.51 26.29
C HIS A 17 -22.82 20.48 26.36
N PRO A 18 -22.15 21.60 26.75
CA PRO A 18 -20.68 21.67 26.83
C PRO A 18 -20.03 20.58 27.67
N SER A 19 -20.66 20.22 28.81
CA SER A 19 -20.14 19.15 29.67
C SER A 19 -20.08 17.78 28.98
N TYR A 20 -21.07 17.45 28.16
CA TYR A 20 -21.07 16.22 27.37
C TYR A 20 -19.96 16.22 26.33
N CYS A 21 -19.76 17.33 25.62
CA CYS A 21 -18.70 17.45 24.63
C CYS A 21 -17.30 17.39 25.26
N ALA A 22 -17.14 18.02 26.42
CA ALA A 22 -15.89 18.02 27.18
C ALA A 22 -15.52 16.61 27.65
N ALA A 23 -16.48 15.85 28.18
CA ALA A 23 -16.29 14.48 28.62
C ALA A 23 -15.86 13.55 27.48
N LYS A 24 -16.49 13.70 26.29
CA LYS A 24 -16.11 12.93 25.08
C LYS A 24 -14.70 13.20 24.59
N LEU A 25 -14.18 14.40 24.86
CA LEU A 25 -12.82 14.82 24.44
C LEU A 25 -11.79 14.70 25.58
N ASN A 26 -12.19 14.14 26.71
CA ASN A 26 -11.35 13.96 27.89
C ASN A 26 -10.67 15.26 28.40
N ILE A 27 -11.44 16.37 28.40
CA ILE A 27 -11.01 17.68 28.86
C ILE A 27 -12.04 18.26 29.83
N THR A 28 -11.65 19.29 30.61
CA THR A 28 -12.59 19.95 31.51
C THR A 28 -13.57 20.85 30.73
N GLU A 29 -14.78 21.01 31.27
CA GLU A 29 -15.79 21.89 30.65
C GLU A 29 -15.30 23.33 30.50
N LYS A 30 -14.53 23.86 31.48
CA LYS A 30 -13.90 25.18 31.37
C LYS A 30 -12.93 25.29 30.18
N GLN A 31 -12.12 24.25 29.96
CA GLN A 31 -11.20 24.18 28.80
C GLN A 31 -11.98 24.13 27.49
N TYR A 32 -13.03 23.29 27.41
CA TYR A 32 -13.89 23.21 26.23
C TYR A 32 -14.52 24.56 25.88
N ILE A 33 -15.16 25.23 26.87
CA ILE A 33 -15.81 26.55 26.68
C ILE A 33 -14.80 27.61 26.23
N LYS A 34 -13.60 27.65 26.82
CA LYS A 34 -12.54 28.61 26.44
C LYS A 34 -12.12 28.41 24.98
N ILE A 35 -11.82 27.19 24.57
CA ILE A 35 -11.39 26.89 23.20
C ILE A 35 -12.54 27.07 22.19
N LYS A 36 -13.78 26.69 22.56
CA LYS A 36 -14.97 26.95 21.75
C LYS A 36 -15.20 28.43 21.47
N LYS A 37 -15.07 29.29 22.51
CA LYS A 37 -15.17 30.75 22.34
C LYS A 37 -14.09 31.28 21.38
N GLN A 38 -12.85 30.79 21.49
CA GLN A 38 -11.76 31.15 20.62
C GLN A 38 -12.02 30.76 19.16
N ILE A 39 -12.49 29.56 18.90
CA ILE A 39 -12.84 29.06 17.55
C ILE A 39 -13.99 29.91 16.95
N LEU A 40 -15.01 30.22 17.73
CA LEU A 40 -16.13 31.04 17.26
C LEU A 40 -15.71 32.49 16.97
N TYR A 41 -14.81 33.04 17.77
CA TYR A 41 -14.23 34.37 17.51
C TYR A 41 -13.38 34.37 16.24
N GLU A 42 -12.53 33.39 16.04
CA GLU A 42 -11.72 33.22 14.84
C GLU A 42 -12.61 33.08 13.58
N ARG A 43 -13.69 32.30 13.65
CA ARG A 43 -14.67 32.15 12.56
C ARG A 43 -15.42 33.45 12.24
N LYS A 44 -15.80 34.23 13.25
CA LYS A 44 -16.44 35.56 13.02
C LYS A 44 -15.48 36.53 12.36
N LYS A 45 -14.22 36.56 12.79
CA LYS A 45 -13.17 37.38 12.20
C LYS A 45 -12.92 37.00 10.73
N HIS A 46 -12.89 35.69 10.43
CA HIS A 46 -12.73 35.16 9.06
C HIS A 46 -13.89 35.58 8.16
N LYS A 47 -15.16 35.38 8.61
CA LYS A 47 -16.35 35.77 7.84
C LYS A 47 -16.42 37.29 7.57
N LYS A 48 -16.01 38.13 8.55
CA LYS A 48 -15.98 39.57 8.35
C LYS A 48 -14.91 39.98 7.32
N LYS A 49 -13.77 39.26 7.30
CA LYS A 49 -12.69 39.46 6.33
C LYS A 49 -13.10 38.98 4.93
N GLU A 50 -13.75 37.81 4.81
CA GLU A 50 -14.29 37.32 3.54
C GLU A 50 -15.33 38.26 2.93
N LYS A 51 -16.22 38.83 3.75
CA LYS A 51 -17.21 39.80 3.27
C LYS A 51 -16.51 41.09 2.74
N HIS A 52 -15.48 41.59 3.41
CA HIS A 52 -14.72 42.73 2.95
C HIS A 52 -14.00 42.45 1.62
N LEU A 53 -13.47 41.23 1.41
CA LEU A 53 -12.84 40.80 0.17
C LEU A 53 -13.85 40.59 -0.98
N GLN A 54 -15.10 40.22 -0.69
CA GLN A 54 -16.17 40.10 -1.69
C GLN A 54 -16.72 41.44 -2.19
N ASP A 55 -16.60 42.50 -1.39
CA ASP A 55 -17.02 43.88 -1.77
C ASP A 55 -16.01 44.59 -2.70
N ILE A 56 -14.85 43.96 -2.98
CA ILE A 56 -13.86 44.43 -3.93
C ILE A 56 -14.26 43.98 -5.34
N SER A 57 -14.70 44.92 -6.17
CA SER A 57 -15.10 44.63 -7.57
C SER A 57 -13.91 44.16 -8.41
N LEU A 58 -14.09 43.03 -9.04
CA LEU A 58 -13.08 42.32 -9.83
C LEU A 58 -13.26 42.59 -11.32
N ASP A 59 -12.58 43.59 -11.85
CA ASP A 59 -12.28 43.67 -13.28
C ASP A 59 -10.85 43.20 -13.50
N VAL A 60 -10.66 41.92 -13.86
CA VAL A 60 -9.33 41.29 -13.79
C VAL A 60 -9.02 40.40 -14.96
N ASN A 61 -8.03 40.77 -15.72
CA ASN A 61 -7.24 39.86 -16.54
C ASN A 61 -6.02 39.42 -15.74
N VAL A 62 -6.08 38.24 -15.09
CA VAL A 62 -4.91 37.61 -14.44
C VAL A 62 -4.14 36.84 -15.51
N THR A 63 -2.88 37.14 -15.64
CA THR A 63 -1.95 36.37 -16.48
C THR A 63 -1.14 35.43 -15.60
N GLU A 64 -1.07 34.17 -16.02
CA GLU A 64 -0.36 33.10 -15.31
C GLU A 64 0.80 32.59 -16.17
N ALA A 65 1.95 32.43 -15.54
CA ALA A 65 3.10 31.71 -16.08
C ALA A 65 3.57 30.72 -15.01
N ILE A 66 3.25 29.45 -15.17
CA ILE A 66 3.57 28.38 -14.21
C ILE A 66 4.63 27.49 -14.83
N ASP A 67 5.74 27.31 -14.11
CA ASP A 67 6.79 26.37 -14.41
C ASP A 67 6.64 25.16 -13.46
N LEU A 68 6.09 24.07 -14.00
CA LEU A 68 5.83 22.84 -13.24
C LEU A 68 7.11 22.06 -12.94
N GLU A 69 8.15 22.19 -13.78
CA GLU A 69 9.41 21.48 -13.60
C GLU A 69 10.17 22.02 -12.37
N ASN A 70 10.18 23.34 -12.24
CA ASN A 70 10.84 24.01 -11.10
C ASN A 70 9.90 24.26 -9.91
N GLY A 71 8.63 23.90 -10.02
CA GLY A 71 7.64 24.09 -8.96
C GLY A 71 7.44 25.57 -8.60
N THR A 72 7.56 26.48 -9.57
CA THR A 72 7.43 27.92 -9.39
C THR A 72 6.42 28.52 -10.36
N GLY A 73 5.85 29.65 -10.02
CA GLY A 73 4.92 30.34 -10.90
C GLY A 73 4.96 31.85 -10.68
N LYS A 74 4.61 32.58 -11.72
CA LYS A 74 4.44 34.06 -11.68
C LYS A 74 3.02 34.38 -12.10
N LEU A 75 2.32 35.09 -11.24
CA LEU A 75 0.97 35.62 -11.50
C LEU A 75 1.01 37.12 -11.55
N SER A 76 0.22 37.72 -12.42
CA SER A 76 0.05 39.17 -12.43
C SER A 76 -1.35 39.58 -12.86
N GLY A 77 -1.85 40.69 -12.28
CA GLY A 77 -3.16 41.23 -12.58
C GLY A 77 -3.18 42.76 -12.37
N THR A 78 -4.20 43.42 -12.90
CA THR A 78 -4.41 44.88 -12.75
C THR A 78 -5.70 45.12 -11.97
N PHE A 79 -5.65 45.98 -10.97
CA PHE A 79 -6.73 46.25 -10.01
C PHE A 79 -6.93 47.73 -9.80
N ASN A 80 -8.13 48.14 -9.39
CA ASN A 80 -8.50 49.56 -9.17
C ASN A 80 -8.08 50.08 -7.80
N HIS A 81 -7.46 49.26 -6.95
CA HIS A 81 -6.99 49.69 -5.62
C HIS A 81 -5.64 49.06 -5.29
N GLU A 82 -4.96 49.64 -4.32
CA GLU A 82 -3.70 49.09 -3.81
C GLU A 82 -3.95 47.94 -2.83
N PRO A 83 -3.46 46.70 -3.11
CA PRO A 83 -3.49 45.62 -2.13
C PRO A 83 -2.60 45.91 -0.93
N LYS A 84 -3.15 45.73 0.28
CA LYS A 84 -2.45 46.10 1.54
C LYS A 84 -1.91 44.88 2.31
N SER A 85 -2.22 43.66 1.87
CA SER A 85 -1.76 42.48 2.58
C SER A 85 -1.53 41.28 1.66
N ALA A 86 -0.71 40.32 2.13
CA ALA A 86 -0.45 39.07 1.42
C ALA A 86 -1.73 38.23 1.18
N GLU A 87 -2.67 38.27 2.13
CA GLU A 87 -3.94 37.55 1.98
C GLU A 87 -4.85 38.17 0.91
N GLU A 88 -4.78 39.49 0.77
CA GLU A 88 -5.51 40.21 -0.28
C GLU A 88 -4.91 39.90 -1.66
N ILE A 89 -3.60 39.78 -1.80
CA ILE A 89 -2.92 39.34 -3.00
C ILE A 89 -3.31 37.91 -3.38
N ILE A 90 -3.34 36.99 -2.41
CA ILE A 90 -3.77 35.60 -2.61
C ILE A 90 -5.20 35.55 -3.18
N PHE A 91 -6.09 36.36 -2.61
CA PHE A 91 -7.48 36.43 -3.05
C PHE A 91 -7.61 37.03 -4.46
N LEU A 92 -6.98 38.21 -4.70
CA LEU A 92 -7.05 38.94 -5.96
C LEU A 92 -6.47 38.13 -7.14
N LEU A 93 -5.36 37.46 -6.94
CA LEU A 93 -4.70 36.63 -7.95
C LEU A 93 -5.23 35.19 -7.96
N LYS A 94 -6.29 34.87 -7.17
CA LYS A 94 -6.92 33.54 -7.08
C LYS A 94 -5.93 32.40 -6.82
N ILE A 95 -4.93 32.65 -5.97
CA ILE A 95 -3.89 31.64 -5.66
C ILE A 95 -4.51 30.51 -4.85
N ASP A 96 -4.45 29.27 -5.37
CA ASP A 96 -4.86 28.06 -4.65
C ASP A 96 -3.84 27.75 -3.55
N THR A 97 -4.17 28.13 -2.31
CA THR A 97 -3.31 27.94 -1.14
C THR A 97 -3.18 26.49 -0.68
N THR A 98 -3.89 25.55 -1.29
CA THR A 98 -3.70 24.11 -1.06
C THR A 98 -2.52 23.57 -1.87
N LYS A 99 -2.20 24.19 -3.00
CA LYS A 99 -1.15 23.77 -3.93
C LYS A 99 0.05 24.73 -3.93
N TRP A 100 -0.18 26.02 -3.68
CA TRP A 100 0.81 27.05 -3.87
C TRP A 100 0.99 27.92 -2.62
N LYS A 101 2.23 28.24 -2.31
CA LYS A 101 2.61 29.23 -1.30
C LYS A 101 3.03 30.52 -1.99
N LEU A 102 2.52 31.65 -1.54
CA LEU A 102 2.99 32.95 -1.96
C LEU A 102 4.42 33.15 -1.43
N SER A 103 5.40 33.30 -2.33
CA SER A 103 6.81 33.45 -1.99
C SER A 103 7.18 34.92 -1.90
N GLN A 104 6.75 35.72 -2.86
CA GLN A 104 7.03 37.15 -2.94
C GLN A 104 5.92 37.82 -3.75
N TYR A 105 5.64 39.10 -3.46
CA TYR A 105 4.77 39.95 -4.27
C TYR A 105 5.25 41.37 -4.30
N TRP A 106 4.79 42.11 -5.33
CA TRP A 106 4.99 43.55 -5.47
C TRP A 106 3.82 44.16 -6.22
N ASN A 107 3.54 45.41 -5.93
CA ASN A 107 2.53 46.22 -6.59
C ASN A 107 3.18 47.51 -7.15
N LYS A 108 2.66 47.97 -8.27
CA LYS A 108 3.09 49.21 -8.92
C LYS A 108 1.86 49.96 -9.41
N GLN A 109 1.76 51.24 -9.05
CA GLN A 109 0.72 52.11 -9.55
C GLN A 109 0.97 52.44 -11.04
N MET A 110 -0.07 52.34 -11.84
CA MET A 110 -0.07 52.61 -13.28
C MET A 110 -1.29 53.49 -13.61
N GLY A 111 -1.16 54.81 -13.48
CA GLY A 111 -2.28 55.76 -13.56
C GLY A 111 -3.30 55.49 -12.44
N ASP A 112 -4.55 55.28 -12.80
CA ASP A 112 -5.65 55.01 -11.85
C ASP A 112 -5.75 53.53 -11.42
N HIS A 113 -4.81 52.66 -11.87
CA HIS A 113 -4.82 51.22 -11.59
C HIS A 113 -3.52 50.78 -10.92
N TRP A 114 -3.59 49.64 -10.25
CA TRP A 114 -2.46 48.97 -9.61
C TRP A 114 -2.15 47.67 -10.30
N ARG A 115 -0.93 47.52 -10.85
CA ARG A 115 -0.42 46.24 -11.32
C ARG A 115 0.17 45.48 -10.15
N VAL A 116 -0.40 44.30 -9.89
CA VAL A 116 0.03 43.36 -8.84
C VAL A 116 0.71 42.18 -9.49
N SER A 117 1.86 41.81 -8.97
CA SER A 117 2.58 40.61 -9.41
C SER A 117 2.99 39.78 -8.21
N ALA A 118 2.92 38.47 -8.33
CA ALA A 118 3.29 37.52 -7.29
C ALA A 118 4.13 36.38 -7.85
N LEU A 119 5.10 35.94 -7.06
CA LEU A 119 5.81 34.69 -7.25
C LEU A 119 5.22 33.68 -6.28
N ILE A 120 4.92 32.52 -6.80
CA ILE A 120 4.40 31.37 -6.03
C ILE A 120 5.35 30.19 -6.12
N SER A 121 5.42 29.39 -5.08
CA SER A 121 6.15 28.13 -5.05
C SER A 121 5.19 27.01 -4.66
N GLN A 122 5.37 25.86 -5.26
CA GLN A 122 4.55 24.69 -4.97
C GLN A 122 4.73 24.27 -3.50
N ILE A 123 3.62 23.97 -2.83
CA ILE A 123 3.65 23.37 -1.50
C ILE A 123 4.02 21.93 -1.69
N LYS A 124 5.27 21.55 -1.38
CA LYS A 124 5.68 20.15 -1.37
C LYS A 124 4.85 19.41 -0.33
N ASN A 125 4.15 18.37 -0.77
CA ASN A 125 3.42 17.49 0.12
C ASN A 125 4.40 16.90 1.16
N PRO A 126 4.05 16.84 2.45
CA PRO A 126 4.87 16.17 3.47
C PRO A 126 5.34 14.78 3.07
N GLU A 127 4.53 14.01 2.35
CA GLU A 127 4.86 12.70 1.81
C GLU A 127 5.95 12.76 0.74
N GLN A 128 5.88 13.72 -0.17
CA GLN A 128 6.90 13.89 -1.20
C GLN A 128 8.26 14.28 -0.57
N LYS A 129 8.24 15.12 0.45
CA LYS A 129 9.44 15.49 1.22
C LYS A 129 10.00 14.30 2.01
N PHE A 130 9.14 13.46 2.56
CA PHE A 130 9.54 12.21 3.21
C PHE A 130 10.21 11.27 2.21
N PHE A 131 9.61 11.08 1.03
CA PHE A 131 10.15 10.24 -0.04
C PHE A 131 11.48 10.75 -0.58
N GLU A 132 11.62 12.08 -0.79
CA GLU A 132 12.88 12.71 -1.18
C GLU A 132 13.97 12.45 -0.12
N ASN A 133 13.67 12.64 1.16
CA ASN A 133 14.60 12.35 2.27
C ASN A 133 14.97 10.86 2.35
N LEU A 134 14.02 10.00 2.05
CA LEU A 134 14.23 8.55 2.06
C LEU A 134 15.14 8.13 0.91
N LEU A 135 14.94 8.68 -0.29
CA LEU A 135 15.81 8.44 -1.44
C LEU A 135 17.23 9.00 -1.25
N GLU A 136 17.36 10.20 -0.65
CA GLU A 136 18.66 10.82 -0.35
C GLU A 136 19.46 10.04 0.70
N ASN A 137 18.78 9.42 1.67
CA ASN A 137 19.42 8.69 2.76
C ASN A 137 19.43 7.17 2.54
N TRP A 138 18.76 6.68 1.49
CA TRP A 138 18.68 5.25 1.19
C TRP A 138 19.92 4.79 0.45
N THR A 139 20.81 4.14 1.16
CA THR A 139 21.90 3.34 0.56
C THR A 139 21.47 1.88 0.55
N PRO A 140 21.36 1.25 -0.64
CA PRO A 140 21.04 -0.18 -0.71
C PRO A 140 22.11 -0.97 0.04
N LYS A 141 21.75 -1.50 1.20
CA LYS A 141 22.60 -2.46 1.90
C LYS A 141 22.55 -3.74 1.10
N LYS A 142 23.61 -4.03 0.33
CA LYS A 142 23.78 -5.35 -0.28
C LYS A 142 24.08 -6.34 0.83
N TYR A 143 23.11 -7.17 1.17
CA TYR A 143 23.33 -8.27 2.09
C TYR A 143 23.89 -9.46 1.31
N LYS A 144 25.11 -9.84 1.63
CA LYS A 144 25.65 -11.13 1.17
C LYS A 144 24.99 -12.22 2.00
N ILE A 145 24.13 -13.00 1.37
CA ILE A 145 23.53 -14.17 1.99
C ILE A 145 24.48 -15.35 1.81
N SER A 146 24.70 -16.12 2.88
CA SER A 146 25.50 -17.31 2.82
C SER A 146 24.92 -18.34 1.84
N ASN A 147 25.75 -18.82 0.91
CA ASN A 147 25.40 -19.91 0.00
C ASN A 147 25.57 -21.31 0.65
N THR A 148 25.70 -21.36 1.98
CA THR A 148 25.89 -22.63 2.68
C THR A 148 24.60 -23.45 2.55
N PRO A 149 24.65 -24.68 1.99
CA PRO A 149 23.49 -25.52 1.86
C PRO A 149 22.93 -25.86 3.25
N TYR A 150 21.61 -25.73 3.39
CA TYR A 150 20.93 -26.19 4.60
C TYR A 150 20.92 -27.73 4.56
N LYS A 151 21.70 -28.39 5.42
CA LYS A 151 21.71 -29.85 5.51
C LYS A 151 20.69 -30.31 6.54
N ASN A 152 19.55 -30.79 6.09
CA ASN A 152 18.64 -31.56 6.93
C ASN A 152 19.10 -33.02 7.01
N LYS A 153 18.98 -33.63 8.19
CA LYS A 153 19.48 -34.99 8.47
C LYS A 153 18.52 -36.13 8.05
N PHE A 154 17.32 -35.82 7.54
CA PHE A 154 16.22 -36.80 7.55
C PHE A 154 15.93 -37.49 6.22
N THR A 155 16.22 -36.95 5.06
CA THR A 155 16.00 -37.62 3.78
C THR A 155 16.97 -37.12 2.72
N ASN A 156 17.32 -38.00 1.75
CA ASN A 156 18.08 -37.64 0.54
C ASN A 156 17.14 -37.14 -0.60
N ASP A 157 15.84 -37.27 -0.43
CA ASP A 157 14.87 -36.85 -1.46
C ASP A 157 14.64 -35.34 -1.40
N PRO A 158 14.71 -34.64 -2.53
CA PRO A 158 14.42 -33.21 -2.58
C PRO A 158 12.92 -32.95 -2.44
N TYR A 159 12.58 -31.94 -1.67
CA TYR A 159 11.20 -31.42 -1.58
C TYR A 159 11.15 -29.96 -1.98
N CYS A 160 10.02 -29.55 -2.53
CA CYS A 160 9.72 -28.18 -2.82
C CYS A 160 8.72 -27.63 -1.80
N ALA A 161 8.94 -26.40 -1.34
CA ALA A 161 7.95 -25.69 -0.54
C ALA A 161 7.43 -24.48 -1.31
N ILE A 162 6.10 -24.24 -1.20
CA ILE A 162 5.45 -23.10 -1.84
C ILE A 162 4.79 -22.27 -0.76
N MET A 163 5.25 -21.02 -0.63
CA MET A 163 4.68 -20.04 0.28
C MET A 163 4.17 -18.84 -0.55
N SER A 164 2.86 -18.78 -0.72
CA SER A 164 2.18 -17.67 -1.38
C SER A 164 1.31 -16.95 -0.35
N LEU A 165 1.89 -15.90 0.27
CA LEU A 165 1.21 -15.03 1.23
C LEU A 165 0.76 -13.78 0.48
N GLN A 166 -0.46 -13.81 -0.03
CA GLN A 166 -1.10 -12.69 -0.72
C GLN A 166 -2.07 -11.97 0.23
N ASP A 167 -2.60 -10.82 -0.21
CA ASP A 167 -3.60 -10.04 0.53
C ASP A 167 -3.13 -9.63 1.94
N ILE A 168 -1.87 -9.20 2.07
CA ILE A 168 -1.28 -8.76 3.35
C ILE A 168 -1.76 -7.36 3.70
N HIS A 169 -1.85 -6.46 2.71
CA HIS A 169 -2.33 -5.09 2.83
C HIS A 169 -1.56 -4.27 3.87
N PHE A 170 -0.24 -4.13 3.73
CA PHE A 170 0.53 -3.19 4.52
C PHE A 170 -0.06 -1.77 4.40
N GLY A 171 -0.21 -1.08 5.52
CA GLY A 171 -0.80 0.26 5.58
C GLY A 171 -2.33 0.31 5.72
N LYS A 172 -3.02 -0.84 5.77
CA LYS A 172 -4.46 -0.94 5.98
C LYS A 172 -4.84 -0.59 7.42
N GLU A 173 -5.94 0.14 7.62
CA GLU A 173 -6.46 0.44 8.96
C GLU A 173 -6.77 -0.84 9.74
N GLY A 174 -6.36 -0.84 11.02
CA GLY A 174 -6.51 -1.99 11.92
C GLY A 174 -5.43 -3.07 11.77
N ASN A 175 -4.50 -2.95 10.82
CA ASN A 175 -3.37 -3.88 10.63
C ASN A 175 -2.10 -3.45 11.38
N ASP A 176 -2.22 -2.89 12.59
CA ASP A 176 -1.09 -2.32 13.35
C ASP A 176 0.04 -3.31 13.70
N THR A 177 -0.24 -4.62 13.63
CA THR A 177 0.71 -5.69 13.95
C THR A 177 1.08 -6.55 12.74
N ILE A 178 0.74 -6.12 11.52
CA ILE A 178 0.83 -6.96 10.33
C ILE A 178 2.28 -7.39 10.02
N ASP A 179 3.26 -6.55 10.28
CA ASP A 179 4.68 -6.84 10.13
C ASP A 179 5.11 -8.00 11.02
N LYS A 180 4.74 -7.96 12.29
CA LYS A 180 5.01 -9.03 13.24
C LYS A 180 4.24 -10.31 12.90
N ASP A 181 2.95 -10.20 12.60
CA ASP A 181 2.12 -11.33 12.20
C ASP A 181 2.68 -12.03 10.96
N PHE A 182 3.19 -11.25 10.00
CA PHE A 182 3.85 -11.74 8.81
C PHE A 182 5.18 -12.44 9.14
N GLU A 183 6.05 -11.80 9.94
CA GLU A 183 7.32 -12.41 10.37
C GLU A 183 7.08 -13.74 11.11
N ASP A 184 6.18 -13.76 12.08
CA ASP A 184 5.88 -14.96 12.87
C ASP A 184 5.29 -16.07 11.98
N THR A 185 4.48 -15.71 10.99
CA THR A 185 3.95 -16.66 10.00
C THR A 185 5.06 -17.28 9.18
N VAL A 186 5.94 -16.47 8.60
CA VAL A 186 7.07 -16.95 7.79
C VAL A 186 7.99 -17.83 8.62
N LYS A 187 8.38 -17.39 9.82
CA LYS A 187 9.24 -18.15 10.74
C LYS A 187 8.65 -19.53 11.05
N ASN A 188 7.39 -19.54 11.49
CA ASN A 188 6.72 -20.78 11.90
C ASN A 188 6.61 -21.78 10.74
N LEU A 189 6.14 -21.31 9.57
CA LEU A 189 5.94 -22.18 8.42
C LEU A 189 7.26 -22.76 7.91
N VAL A 190 8.30 -21.92 7.77
CA VAL A 190 9.62 -22.36 7.31
C VAL A 190 10.27 -23.33 8.29
N GLN A 191 10.24 -23.06 9.58
CA GLN A 191 10.80 -23.95 10.60
C GLN A 191 10.11 -25.30 10.62
N ARG A 192 8.78 -25.32 10.54
CA ARG A 192 8.00 -26.57 10.51
C ARG A 192 8.25 -27.36 9.24
N ALA A 193 8.33 -26.71 8.07
CA ALA A 193 8.65 -27.38 6.82
C ALA A 193 10.02 -28.07 6.91
N ASN A 194 11.03 -27.38 7.39
CA ASN A 194 12.39 -27.91 7.53
C ASN A 194 12.54 -28.94 8.66
N ALA A 195 11.63 -28.96 9.63
CA ALA A 195 11.61 -30.02 10.66
C ALA A 195 11.07 -31.36 10.11
N ILE A 196 10.30 -31.33 9.02
CA ILE A 196 9.66 -32.51 8.44
C ILE A 196 10.45 -33.03 7.23
N HIS A 197 10.87 -32.12 6.33
CA HIS A 197 11.49 -32.49 5.06
C HIS A 197 12.72 -31.64 4.75
N TYR A 198 13.61 -32.17 3.89
CA TYR A 198 14.67 -31.38 3.28
C TYR A 198 14.10 -30.52 2.14
N ILE A 199 14.05 -29.21 2.34
CA ILE A 199 13.54 -28.26 1.34
C ILE A 199 14.70 -27.84 0.42
N GLU A 200 14.77 -28.45 -0.75
CA GLU A 200 15.72 -28.08 -1.81
C GLU A 200 15.36 -26.72 -2.42
N THR A 201 14.11 -26.56 -2.82
CA THR A 201 13.62 -25.36 -3.52
C THR A 201 12.42 -24.79 -2.79
N MET A 202 12.42 -23.48 -2.58
CA MET A 202 11.25 -22.78 -2.07
C MET A 202 10.80 -21.71 -3.08
N TYR A 203 9.50 -21.67 -3.35
CA TYR A 203 8.83 -20.58 -4.08
C TYR A 203 8.20 -19.63 -3.07
N PHE A 204 8.53 -18.36 -3.19
CA PHE A 204 7.99 -17.31 -2.36
C PHE A 204 7.35 -16.22 -3.23
N VAL A 205 6.07 -15.97 -3.03
CA VAL A 205 5.32 -14.97 -3.79
C VAL A 205 5.44 -13.60 -3.11
N VAL A 206 5.81 -12.58 -3.90
CA VAL A 206 5.82 -11.17 -3.52
C VAL A 206 4.80 -10.43 -4.37
N GLY A 207 3.89 -9.70 -3.74
CA GLY A 207 2.79 -9.01 -4.43
C GLY A 207 1.42 -9.62 -4.11
N GLY A 208 0.47 -9.46 -5.03
CA GLY A 208 -0.90 -9.90 -4.81
C GLY A 208 -1.56 -9.15 -3.66
N ASP A 209 -1.74 -7.84 -3.79
CA ASP A 209 -2.25 -6.94 -2.75
C ASP A 209 -1.37 -6.94 -1.48
N LEU A 210 -0.06 -6.79 -1.70
CA LEU A 210 0.93 -6.66 -0.64
C LEU A 210 0.76 -5.33 0.12
N ILE A 211 0.57 -4.23 -0.61
CA ILE A 211 0.37 -2.89 -0.08
C ILE A 211 -1.11 -2.50 -0.26
N ASN A 212 -1.70 -1.84 0.74
CA ASN A 212 -3.13 -1.54 0.69
C ASN A 212 -3.49 -0.50 -0.39
N MET A 213 -2.57 0.39 -0.75
CA MET A 213 -2.80 1.51 -1.68
C MET A 213 -1.67 1.67 -2.68
N ASP A 214 -1.99 2.22 -3.86
CA ASP A 214 -1.05 2.46 -4.96
C ASP A 214 -0.77 3.95 -5.21
N THR A 215 -1.55 4.83 -4.61
CA THR A 215 -1.48 6.27 -4.86
C THR A 215 -1.27 7.07 -3.59
N PHE A 216 -0.71 8.27 -3.72
CA PHE A 216 -0.56 9.22 -2.60
C PHE A 216 -1.90 9.68 -2.00
N GLN A 217 -3.01 9.51 -2.73
CA GLN A 217 -4.35 9.79 -2.25
C GLN A 217 -4.93 8.66 -1.39
N GLY A 218 -4.18 7.57 -1.20
CA GLY A 218 -4.64 6.41 -0.42
C GLY A 218 -5.70 5.58 -1.14
N THR A 219 -5.57 5.44 -2.47
CA THR A 219 -6.50 4.67 -3.30
C THR A 219 -5.83 3.46 -3.92
N THR A 220 -6.65 2.49 -4.37
CA THR A 220 -6.17 1.39 -5.22
C THR A 220 -5.62 1.91 -6.55
N THR A 221 -4.98 1.06 -7.34
CA THR A 221 -4.55 1.38 -8.73
C THR A 221 -5.69 1.96 -9.59
N SER A 222 -6.91 1.48 -9.41
CA SER A 222 -8.10 1.96 -10.14
C SER A 222 -8.79 3.17 -9.51
N GLY A 223 -8.25 3.73 -8.42
CA GLY A 223 -8.76 4.94 -7.79
C GLY A 223 -9.83 4.71 -6.72
N THR A 224 -10.08 3.48 -6.28
CA THR A 224 -11.01 3.20 -5.17
C THR A 224 -10.42 3.70 -3.85
N PRO A 225 -11.11 4.59 -3.11
CA PRO A 225 -10.67 5.05 -1.79
C PRO A 225 -10.61 3.90 -0.78
N LEU A 226 -9.62 3.93 0.10
CA LEU A 226 -9.36 2.90 1.10
C LEU A 226 -9.15 3.49 2.49
N ASP A 227 -9.44 2.69 3.51
CA ASP A 227 -9.14 3.03 4.89
C ASP A 227 -7.67 2.66 5.20
N ASN A 228 -6.85 3.69 5.41
CA ASN A 228 -5.41 3.56 5.59
C ASN A 228 -4.98 4.15 6.94
N CYS A 229 -4.10 3.45 7.66
CA CYS A 229 -3.52 3.91 8.94
C CYS A 229 -2.22 4.72 8.77
N MET A 230 -1.62 4.67 7.58
CA MET A 230 -0.37 5.36 7.25
C MET A 230 -0.37 5.86 5.80
N SER A 231 0.62 6.62 5.43
CA SER A 231 0.82 7.08 4.05
C SER A 231 1.28 5.96 3.12
N ALA A 232 1.13 6.14 1.81
CA ALA A 232 1.59 5.18 0.81
C ALA A 232 3.11 4.91 0.90
N THR A 233 3.89 5.93 1.24
CA THR A 233 5.34 5.81 1.40
C THR A 233 5.74 5.03 2.64
N GLU A 234 5.08 5.25 3.77
CA GLU A 234 5.32 4.48 4.99
C GLU A 234 4.93 3.02 4.80
N ALA A 235 3.77 2.76 4.17
CA ALA A 235 3.33 1.41 3.83
C ALA A 235 4.31 0.68 2.89
N TYR A 236 4.85 1.41 1.90
CA TYR A 236 5.88 0.87 0.99
C TYR A 236 7.15 0.48 1.75
N VAL A 237 7.64 1.34 2.64
CA VAL A 237 8.86 1.05 3.43
C VAL A 237 8.65 -0.15 4.33
N GLN A 238 7.52 -0.19 5.06
CA GLN A 238 7.18 -1.32 5.92
C GLN A 238 7.10 -2.62 5.13
N ALA A 239 6.45 -2.61 3.97
CA ALA A 239 6.36 -3.77 3.09
C ALA A 239 7.74 -4.21 2.54
N PHE A 240 8.58 -3.24 2.14
CA PHE A 240 9.92 -3.52 1.64
C PHE A 240 10.80 -4.18 2.70
N ASP A 241 10.82 -3.64 3.92
CA ASP A 241 11.62 -4.17 5.02
C ASP A 241 11.16 -5.59 5.40
N ALA A 242 9.84 -5.82 5.46
CA ALA A 242 9.26 -7.12 5.74
C ALA A 242 9.62 -8.16 4.65
N MET A 243 9.49 -7.79 3.36
CA MET A 243 9.84 -8.69 2.25
C MET A 243 11.34 -8.93 2.16
N HIS A 244 12.16 -7.91 2.38
CA HIS A 244 13.62 -8.05 2.39
C HIS A 244 14.05 -9.03 3.49
N TRP A 245 13.50 -8.86 4.69
CA TRP A 245 13.73 -9.79 5.80
C TRP A 245 13.27 -11.21 5.44
N ALA A 246 12.05 -11.38 4.89
CA ALA A 246 11.50 -12.69 4.55
C ALA A 246 12.37 -13.42 3.52
N VAL A 247 12.75 -12.76 2.41
CA VAL A 247 13.62 -13.34 1.39
C VAL A 247 14.95 -13.81 1.99
N THR A 248 15.53 -12.98 2.85
CA THR A 248 16.80 -13.30 3.54
C THR A 248 16.64 -14.50 4.48
N TYR A 249 15.56 -14.49 5.27
CA TYR A 249 15.27 -15.58 6.21
C TYR A 249 14.97 -16.91 5.49
N ILE A 250 14.11 -16.88 4.48
CA ILE A 250 13.75 -18.08 3.71
C ILE A 250 14.98 -18.68 3.03
N LYS A 251 15.79 -17.81 2.39
CA LYS A 251 17.01 -18.29 1.70
C LYS A 251 18.00 -18.99 2.63
N ALA A 252 18.06 -18.60 3.89
CA ALA A 252 18.89 -19.29 4.89
C ALA A 252 18.39 -20.70 5.23
N HIS A 253 17.18 -21.07 4.80
CA HIS A 253 16.50 -22.32 5.15
C HIS A 253 16.15 -23.21 3.93
N CYS A 254 16.67 -22.91 2.74
CA CYS A 254 16.54 -23.73 1.54
C CYS A 254 17.78 -23.60 0.67
N ASP A 255 18.02 -24.53 -0.25
CA ASP A 255 19.17 -24.45 -1.16
C ASP A 255 18.91 -23.44 -2.28
N ASN A 256 17.71 -23.46 -2.85
CA ASN A 256 17.31 -22.57 -3.93
C ASN A 256 16.03 -21.82 -3.56
N LEU A 257 16.00 -20.53 -3.77
CA LEU A 257 14.82 -19.70 -3.58
C LEU A 257 14.38 -19.11 -4.92
N VAL A 258 13.10 -19.26 -5.25
CA VAL A 258 12.48 -18.60 -6.41
C VAL A 258 11.52 -17.56 -5.90
N VAL A 259 11.81 -16.29 -6.12
CA VAL A 259 10.93 -15.18 -5.76
C VAL A 259 10.06 -14.84 -6.97
N VAL A 260 8.75 -14.97 -6.80
CA VAL A 260 7.76 -14.80 -7.87
C VAL A 260 6.94 -13.55 -7.59
N TYR A 261 7.00 -12.55 -8.48
CA TYR A 261 6.14 -11.38 -8.40
C TYR A 261 4.78 -11.65 -9.03
N VAL A 262 3.72 -11.30 -8.30
CA VAL A 262 2.32 -11.36 -8.77
C VAL A 262 1.68 -9.98 -8.57
N PRO A 263 1.15 -9.32 -9.62
CA PRO A 263 0.48 -8.03 -9.47
C PRO A 263 -0.87 -8.19 -8.76
N GLY A 264 -1.12 -7.35 -7.76
CA GLY A 264 -2.42 -7.21 -7.08
C GLY A 264 -3.32 -6.17 -7.77
N ASN A 265 -4.56 -6.01 -7.33
CA ASN A 265 -5.42 -4.93 -7.83
C ASN A 265 -5.34 -3.65 -6.97
N HIS A 266 -4.82 -3.74 -5.75
CA HIS A 266 -4.60 -2.58 -4.87
C HIS A 266 -3.33 -1.82 -5.22
N ASP A 267 -2.25 -2.51 -5.62
CA ASP A 267 -0.87 -2.03 -5.57
C ASP A 267 -0.03 -2.36 -6.82
N ARG A 268 -0.64 -2.40 -8.00
CA ARG A 268 0.01 -2.85 -9.26
C ARG A 268 1.35 -2.18 -9.53
N LEU A 269 1.46 -0.88 -9.27
CA LEU A 269 2.68 -0.11 -9.54
C LEU A 269 3.66 -0.21 -8.36
N SER A 270 3.19 0.03 -7.15
CA SER A 270 4.05 0.05 -5.95
C SER A 270 4.63 -1.32 -5.63
N SER A 271 3.84 -2.41 -5.74
CA SER A 271 4.36 -3.76 -5.52
C SER A 271 5.35 -4.22 -6.61
N PHE A 272 5.15 -3.78 -7.87
CA PHE A 272 6.14 -4.03 -8.92
C PHE A 272 7.47 -3.33 -8.62
N HIS A 273 7.42 -2.06 -8.25
CA HIS A 273 8.63 -1.32 -7.88
C HIS A 273 9.34 -1.96 -6.69
N LEU A 274 8.57 -2.42 -5.69
CA LEU A 274 9.11 -3.11 -4.53
C LEU A 274 9.81 -4.41 -4.91
N ALA A 275 9.17 -5.28 -5.70
CA ALA A 275 9.76 -6.54 -6.14
C ALA A 275 11.01 -6.33 -6.99
N HIS A 276 10.99 -5.33 -7.89
CA HIS A 276 12.16 -4.95 -8.68
C HIS A 276 13.29 -4.42 -7.80
N ALA A 277 13.02 -3.56 -6.83
CA ALA A 277 14.02 -3.02 -5.90
C ALA A 277 14.64 -4.14 -5.04
N LEU A 278 13.83 -5.09 -4.53
CA LEU A 278 14.30 -6.27 -3.81
C LEU A 278 15.29 -7.08 -4.65
N SER A 279 14.96 -7.32 -5.93
CA SER A 279 15.82 -8.10 -6.82
C SER A 279 17.18 -7.43 -7.09
N ARG A 280 17.27 -6.12 -6.87
CA ARG A 280 18.51 -5.35 -7.01
C ARG A 280 19.28 -5.14 -5.70
N SER A 281 18.59 -5.28 -4.56
CA SER A 281 19.18 -5.09 -3.23
C SER A 281 19.84 -6.34 -2.66
N ILE A 282 19.43 -7.53 -3.11
CA ILE A 282 19.91 -8.81 -2.61
C ILE A 282 20.79 -9.47 -3.67
N ASP A 283 22.05 -9.76 -3.31
CA ASP A 283 23.02 -10.42 -4.17
C ASP A 283 23.22 -11.87 -3.68
N CYS A 284 22.66 -12.83 -4.41
CA CYS A 284 22.80 -14.26 -4.10
C CYS A 284 22.51 -15.11 -5.33
N ASP A 285 23.50 -15.92 -5.76
CA ASP A 285 23.41 -16.80 -6.94
C ASP A 285 22.34 -17.91 -6.80
N LYS A 286 21.88 -18.17 -5.57
CA LYS A 286 20.87 -19.18 -5.26
C LYS A 286 19.46 -18.60 -5.13
N ILE A 287 19.27 -17.35 -5.56
CA ILE A 287 17.95 -16.73 -5.67
C ILE A 287 17.63 -16.48 -7.14
N THR A 288 16.57 -17.07 -7.61
CA THR A 288 16.00 -16.77 -8.93
C THR A 288 14.89 -15.75 -8.75
N TRP A 289 14.95 -14.63 -9.50
CA TRP A 289 13.98 -13.56 -9.44
C TRP A 289 13.10 -13.58 -10.70
N ASP A 290 11.82 -13.88 -10.54
CA ASP A 290 10.80 -13.70 -11.58
C ASP A 290 9.96 -12.46 -11.30
N VAL A 291 10.51 -11.30 -11.62
CA VAL A 291 9.91 -9.98 -11.40
C VAL A 291 9.35 -9.36 -12.67
N LYS A 292 9.07 -10.14 -13.71
CA LYS A 292 8.39 -9.65 -14.89
C LYS A 292 6.94 -9.26 -14.54
N TYR A 293 6.45 -8.19 -15.12
CA TYR A 293 5.04 -7.80 -14.97
C TYR A 293 4.15 -8.67 -15.87
N GLU A 294 3.63 -9.73 -15.32
CA GLU A 294 2.73 -10.69 -15.97
C GLU A 294 1.63 -11.06 -14.98
N GLU A 295 0.38 -11.13 -15.42
CA GLU A 295 -0.78 -11.42 -14.56
C GLU A 295 -0.78 -12.86 -14.05
N ARG A 296 -0.21 -13.77 -14.81
CA ARG A 296 -0.09 -15.20 -14.50
C ARG A 296 1.35 -15.63 -14.62
N LYS A 297 1.81 -16.43 -13.66
CA LYS A 297 3.14 -17.00 -13.59
C LYS A 297 3.06 -18.51 -13.54
N VAL A 298 4.00 -19.18 -14.18
CA VAL A 298 4.12 -20.63 -14.14
C VAL A 298 5.56 -21.05 -13.90
N HIS A 299 5.75 -21.90 -12.93
CA HIS A 299 7.03 -22.55 -12.64
C HIS A 299 6.85 -24.06 -12.56
N VAL A 300 7.69 -24.78 -13.26
CA VAL A 300 7.74 -26.25 -13.20
C VAL A 300 8.87 -26.69 -12.27
N TRP A 301 8.50 -27.54 -11.32
CA TRP A 301 9.45 -28.23 -10.46
C TRP A 301 9.21 -29.72 -10.55
N TYR A 302 10.11 -30.46 -11.20
CA TYR A 302 9.93 -31.85 -11.57
C TYR A 302 8.58 -32.09 -12.27
N ASN A 303 7.69 -32.91 -11.71
CA ASN A 303 6.36 -33.22 -12.27
C ASN A 303 5.25 -32.26 -11.77
N ASN A 304 5.63 -31.15 -11.15
CA ASN A 304 4.70 -30.19 -10.58
C ASN A 304 4.66 -28.90 -11.39
N PHE A 305 3.46 -28.52 -11.84
CA PHE A 305 3.12 -27.27 -12.48
C PHE A 305 2.55 -26.31 -11.44
N ASN A 306 3.30 -25.31 -11.06
CA ASN A 306 2.93 -24.33 -10.05
C ASN A 306 2.58 -23.02 -10.73
N ALA A 307 1.30 -22.68 -10.72
CA ALA A 307 0.78 -21.43 -11.26
C ALA A 307 0.45 -20.43 -10.15
N PHE A 308 0.66 -19.16 -10.44
CA PHE A 308 0.41 -18.08 -9.49
C PHE A 308 -0.31 -16.93 -10.20
N GLU A 309 -1.37 -16.42 -9.59
CA GLU A 309 -2.08 -15.21 -9.98
C GLU A 309 -2.71 -14.56 -8.74
N HIS A 310 -3.14 -13.30 -8.85
CA HIS A 310 -3.85 -12.69 -7.74
C HIS A 310 -5.30 -13.19 -7.64
N GLY A 311 -6.00 -13.33 -8.74
CA GLY A 311 -7.36 -13.89 -8.75
C GLY A 311 -8.48 -12.83 -8.77
N ASP A 312 -8.17 -11.56 -8.96
CA ASP A 312 -9.15 -10.47 -9.17
C ASP A 312 -9.96 -10.66 -10.45
N LYS A 313 -9.38 -11.31 -11.46
CA LYS A 313 -10.05 -11.67 -12.72
C LYS A 313 -10.48 -13.13 -12.70
N ARG A 314 -11.73 -13.36 -12.35
CA ARG A 314 -12.28 -14.73 -12.24
C ARG A 314 -12.52 -15.36 -13.59
N SER A 315 -12.10 -16.62 -13.75
CA SER A 315 -12.44 -17.46 -14.90
C SER A 315 -12.87 -18.85 -14.43
N LYS A 316 -13.86 -19.43 -15.11
CA LYS A 316 -14.23 -20.84 -14.96
C LYS A 316 -13.38 -21.77 -15.85
N ASN A 317 -12.60 -21.19 -16.77
CA ASN A 317 -11.82 -21.89 -17.78
C ASN A 317 -10.31 -21.85 -17.49
N ASN A 318 -9.89 -21.66 -16.24
CA ASN A 318 -8.47 -21.59 -15.88
C ASN A 318 -7.65 -22.76 -16.43
N PRO A 319 -8.08 -24.03 -16.32
CA PRO A 319 -7.30 -25.15 -16.87
C PRO A 319 -7.02 -25.00 -18.37
N LEU A 320 -8.01 -24.56 -19.14
CA LEU A 320 -7.86 -24.34 -20.60
C LEU A 320 -6.94 -23.14 -20.90
N ILE A 321 -7.04 -22.07 -20.11
CA ILE A 321 -6.21 -20.88 -20.26
C ILE A 321 -4.74 -21.27 -20.04
N PHE A 322 -4.42 -21.89 -18.91
CA PHE A 322 -3.05 -22.29 -18.60
C PHE A 322 -2.50 -23.35 -19.56
N ALA A 323 -3.31 -24.31 -20.00
CA ALA A 323 -2.91 -25.28 -21.02
C ALA A 323 -2.62 -24.63 -22.38
N THR A 324 -3.31 -23.53 -22.71
CA THR A 324 -3.13 -22.80 -23.98
C THR A 324 -1.93 -21.86 -23.93
N GLU A 325 -1.74 -21.15 -22.81
CA GLU A 325 -0.64 -20.19 -22.65
C GLU A 325 0.70 -20.88 -22.37
N TYR A 326 0.70 -22.01 -21.67
CA TYR A 326 1.89 -22.77 -21.24
C TYR A 326 1.83 -24.24 -21.70
N PRO A 327 1.68 -24.53 -22.99
CA PRO A 327 1.43 -25.89 -23.49
C PRO A 327 2.60 -26.85 -23.23
N LYS A 328 3.83 -26.36 -23.21
CA LYS A 328 5.02 -27.18 -22.93
C LYS A 328 5.08 -27.61 -21.49
N GLU A 329 4.94 -26.68 -20.58
CA GLU A 329 4.96 -26.88 -19.12
C GLU A 329 3.77 -27.75 -18.71
N TRP A 330 2.60 -27.50 -19.30
CA TRP A 330 1.40 -28.28 -19.09
C TRP A 330 1.56 -29.74 -19.54
N GLY A 331 2.10 -29.96 -20.73
CA GLY A 331 2.32 -31.30 -21.29
C GLY A 331 3.41 -32.09 -20.56
N ALA A 332 4.37 -31.39 -19.93
CA ALA A 332 5.48 -32.00 -19.19
C ALA A 332 5.13 -32.42 -17.76
N THR A 333 3.94 -32.06 -17.24
CA THR A 333 3.59 -32.23 -15.84
C THR A 333 2.22 -32.91 -15.67
N THR A 334 2.02 -33.57 -14.54
CA THR A 334 0.73 -34.17 -14.20
C THR A 334 0.11 -33.57 -12.93
N ASN A 335 0.93 -33.05 -12.01
CA ASN A 335 0.45 -32.39 -10.81
C ASN A 335 0.38 -30.88 -11.09
N ARG A 336 -0.82 -30.31 -11.14
CA ARG A 336 -1.03 -28.90 -11.54
C ARG A 336 -1.82 -28.17 -10.50
N THR A 337 -1.22 -27.11 -9.94
CA THR A 337 -1.83 -26.30 -8.89
C THR A 337 -1.74 -24.82 -9.22
N LEU A 338 -2.85 -24.11 -9.05
CA LEU A 338 -2.96 -22.66 -9.10
C LEU A 338 -3.14 -22.10 -7.69
N PHE A 339 -2.25 -21.18 -7.31
CA PHE A 339 -2.30 -20.44 -6.05
C PHE A 339 -2.81 -19.03 -6.32
N LYS A 340 -3.92 -18.64 -5.68
CA LYS A 340 -4.54 -17.32 -5.86
C LYS A 340 -5.06 -16.73 -4.56
N GLY A 341 -4.97 -15.40 -4.41
CA GLY A 341 -5.48 -14.60 -3.31
C GLY A 341 -6.84 -13.96 -3.60
N HIS A 342 -6.95 -12.65 -3.32
CA HIS A 342 -8.06 -11.74 -3.59
C HIS A 342 -9.35 -11.97 -2.79
N ILE A 343 -9.72 -13.20 -2.49
CA ILE A 343 -10.99 -13.50 -1.82
C ILE A 343 -10.86 -13.39 -0.30
N HIS A 344 -9.63 -13.25 0.22
CA HIS A 344 -9.27 -13.12 1.65
C HIS A 344 -9.83 -14.25 2.54
N THR A 345 -10.25 -15.36 1.97
CA THR A 345 -10.88 -16.44 2.72
C THR A 345 -10.51 -17.79 2.15
N ASP A 346 -10.27 -18.71 3.05
CA ASP A 346 -10.16 -20.13 2.81
C ASP A 346 -11.54 -20.76 2.51
N ARG A 347 -12.60 -19.98 2.62
CA ARG A 347 -13.97 -20.43 2.42
C ARG A 347 -14.50 -20.01 1.05
N LYS A 348 -14.79 -20.98 0.21
CA LYS A 348 -15.93 -20.88 -0.66
C LYS A 348 -17.19 -21.23 0.18
N VAL A 349 -18.30 -20.57 -0.08
CA VAL A 349 -19.60 -20.80 0.61
C VAL A 349 -20.08 -22.27 0.54
N GLU A 350 -19.37 -23.13 -0.13
CA GLU A 350 -19.65 -24.54 -0.35
C GLU A 350 -18.45 -25.45 0.00
N TYR A 351 -17.97 -25.43 1.21
CA TYR A 351 -17.07 -26.45 1.79
C TYR A 351 -15.76 -26.80 1.04
N MET A 352 -15.30 -26.03 0.04
CA MET A 352 -14.10 -26.36 -0.72
C MET A 352 -13.08 -25.21 -0.73
N THR A 353 -11.93 -25.44 -0.11
CA THR A 353 -10.73 -24.58 -0.18
C THR A 353 -9.95 -24.80 -1.47
N SER A 354 -10.19 -25.91 -2.14
CA SER A 354 -9.62 -26.26 -3.43
C SER A 354 -10.70 -26.80 -4.37
N ASN A 355 -10.58 -26.47 -5.65
CA ASN A 355 -11.42 -26.98 -6.71
C ASN A 355 -10.54 -27.70 -7.73
N GLU A 356 -10.83 -28.97 -8.01
CA GLU A 356 -10.13 -29.73 -9.04
C GLU A 356 -11.00 -29.85 -10.29
N THR A 357 -10.46 -29.43 -11.42
CA THR A 357 -11.10 -29.54 -12.72
C THR A 357 -10.07 -30.00 -13.75
N ALA A 358 -10.33 -31.16 -14.39
CA ALA A 358 -9.44 -31.72 -15.39
C ALA A 358 -7.99 -31.91 -14.94
N GLY A 359 -7.79 -32.36 -13.69
CA GLY A 359 -6.45 -32.54 -13.10
C GLY A 359 -5.71 -31.24 -12.78
N PHE A 360 -6.44 -30.13 -12.69
CA PHE A 360 -5.92 -28.82 -12.28
C PHE A 360 -6.60 -28.40 -10.98
N ILE A 361 -5.80 -28.15 -9.95
CA ILE A 361 -6.26 -27.79 -8.62
C ILE A 361 -6.13 -26.28 -8.44
N GLU A 362 -7.24 -25.60 -8.22
CA GLU A 362 -7.24 -24.18 -7.86
C GLU A 362 -7.36 -24.03 -6.34
N LYS A 363 -6.41 -23.34 -5.72
CA LYS A 363 -6.40 -23.05 -4.29
C LYS A 363 -6.58 -21.57 -4.05
N THR A 364 -7.58 -21.22 -3.25
CA THR A 364 -7.75 -19.88 -2.71
C THR A 364 -7.01 -19.79 -1.40
N LEU A 365 -6.12 -18.79 -1.29
CA LEU A 365 -5.27 -18.60 -0.13
C LEU A 365 -5.99 -17.76 0.94
N PRO A 366 -5.75 -18.04 2.23
CA PRO A 366 -6.18 -17.17 3.31
C PRO A 366 -5.32 -15.89 3.34
N SER A 367 -5.84 -14.85 3.99
CA SER A 367 -5.15 -13.58 4.22
C SER A 367 -4.68 -13.46 5.66
N LEU A 368 -3.57 -12.74 5.88
CA LEU A 368 -3.12 -12.29 7.20
C LEU A 368 -3.77 -10.96 7.60
N GLY A 369 -4.36 -10.23 6.66
CA GLY A 369 -5.01 -8.95 6.88
C GLY A 369 -6.24 -9.06 7.79
N LYS A 370 -6.44 -8.05 8.65
CA LYS A 370 -7.65 -7.93 9.47
C LYS A 370 -8.84 -7.50 8.62
N ALA A 371 -10.05 -7.87 9.06
CA ALA A 371 -11.28 -7.36 8.46
C ALA A 371 -11.40 -5.84 8.71
N ASP A 372 -11.75 -5.10 7.66
CA ASP A 372 -12.04 -3.66 7.71
C ASP A 372 -13.55 -3.39 7.69
N TYR A 373 -13.93 -2.11 7.55
CA TYR A 373 -15.33 -1.70 7.45
C TYR A 373 -16.04 -2.32 6.24
N TYR A 374 -15.34 -2.48 5.10
CA TYR A 374 -15.91 -3.14 3.92
C TYR A 374 -16.27 -4.60 4.21
N HIS A 375 -15.37 -5.34 4.87
CA HIS A 375 -15.64 -6.73 5.29
C HIS A 375 -16.79 -6.80 6.29
N TYR A 376 -16.83 -5.87 7.26
CA TYR A 376 -17.91 -5.79 8.23
C TYR A 376 -19.25 -5.48 7.57
N SER A 377 -19.33 -4.47 6.71
CA SER A 377 -20.54 -4.04 6.04
C SER A 377 -21.12 -5.12 5.09
N ASN A 378 -20.25 -5.90 4.46
CA ASN A 378 -20.62 -7.01 3.57
C ASN A 378 -20.77 -8.35 4.28
N LYS A 379 -20.69 -8.39 5.63
CA LYS A 379 -20.80 -9.61 6.45
C LYS A 379 -19.70 -10.64 6.20
N TYR A 380 -18.55 -10.23 5.71
CA TYR A 380 -17.35 -11.06 5.57
C TYR A 380 -16.57 -11.11 6.88
N VAL A 381 -17.23 -11.57 7.96
CA VAL A 381 -16.68 -11.57 9.31
C VAL A 381 -16.34 -12.99 9.77
N GLY A 382 -15.35 -13.11 10.65
CA GLY A 382 -14.95 -14.39 11.26
C GLY A 382 -14.01 -15.24 10.42
N ASN A 383 -13.38 -14.68 9.38
CA ASN A 383 -12.31 -15.34 8.67
C ASN A 383 -11.08 -15.48 9.57
N ARG A 384 -10.46 -16.65 9.55
CA ARG A 384 -9.22 -16.88 10.26
C ARG A 384 -8.07 -16.21 9.52
N ARG A 385 -7.34 -15.38 10.22
CA ARG A 385 -6.09 -14.79 9.72
C ARG A 385 -5.02 -15.88 9.74
N SER A 386 -4.55 -16.27 8.58
CA SER A 386 -3.59 -17.37 8.52
C SER A 386 -2.73 -17.31 7.26
N GLY A 387 -1.56 -17.93 7.34
CA GLY A 387 -0.71 -18.21 6.19
C GLY A 387 -0.59 -19.70 5.98
N LYS A 388 -0.33 -20.10 4.74
CA LYS A 388 -0.15 -21.49 4.32
C LYS A 388 1.17 -21.70 3.61
N LEU A 389 1.73 -22.89 3.78
CA LEU A 389 2.87 -23.40 3.04
C LEU A 389 2.56 -24.83 2.59
N GLU A 390 2.75 -25.10 1.31
CA GLU A 390 2.63 -26.45 0.74
C GLU A 390 3.98 -27.08 0.55
N ILE A 391 4.07 -28.39 0.79
CA ILE A 391 5.25 -29.19 0.53
C ILE A 391 4.92 -30.19 -0.58
N GLN A 392 5.73 -30.16 -1.64
CA GLN A 392 5.57 -31.01 -2.81
C GLN A 392 6.69 -32.03 -2.92
N HIS A 393 6.31 -33.23 -3.31
CA HIS A 393 7.22 -34.28 -3.72
C HIS A 393 7.47 -34.24 -5.24
N PRO A 394 8.65 -34.60 -5.76
CA PRO A 394 8.96 -34.53 -7.20
C PRO A 394 7.95 -35.20 -8.13
N THR A 395 7.36 -36.31 -7.70
CA THR A 395 6.45 -37.11 -8.53
C THR A 395 5.03 -37.22 -7.99
N MET A 396 4.83 -37.14 -6.67
CA MET A 396 3.52 -37.36 -6.03
C MET A 396 2.67 -36.08 -5.90
N GLY A 397 3.22 -34.93 -6.23
CA GLY A 397 2.52 -33.66 -6.04
C GLY A 397 2.54 -33.16 -4.60
N ASN A 398 1.50 -32.46 -4.20
CA ASN A 398 1.36 -31.93 -2.84
C ASN A 398 1.16 -33.07 -1.83
N ILE A 399 2.04 -33.16 -0.85
CA ILE A 399 2.03 -34.19 0.20
C ILE A 399 1.68 -33.64 1.58
N CYS A 400 1.84 -32.34 1.81
CA CYS A 400 1.62 -31.71 3.10
C CYS A 400 1.24 -30.24 2.93
N GLU A 401 0.28 -29.78 3.71
CA GLU A 401 -0.06 -28.36 3.85
C GLU A 401 0.09 -27.96 5.31
N LEU A 402 0.92 -26.96 5.55
CA LEU A 402 1.13 -26.34 6.85
C LEU A 402 0.33 -25.06 6.93
N THR A 403 -0.40 -24.87 8.02
CA THR A 403 -1.13 -23.62 8.31
C THR A 403 -0.60 -23.02 9.62
N TYR A 404 -0.39 -21.71 9.62
CA TYR A 404 -0.16 -20.92 10.81
C TYR A 404 -1.27 -19.88 10.93
N GLN A 405 -1.91 -19.83 12.08
CA GLN A 405 -2.96 -18.85 12.39
C GLN A 405 -2.32 -17.70 13.18
N ALA A 406 -2.40 -16.47 12.63
CA ALA A 406 -2.03 -15.26 13.36
C ALA A 406 -3.08 -14.98 14.46
N ILE A 407 -2.61 -14.60 15.64
CA ILE A 407 -3.44 -14.40 16.85
C ILE A 407 -3.81 -12.92 17.00
#